data_7deac9a382e4308a42b73e61ecb707ff
#
_entry.id   7deac9a382e4308a42b73e61ecb707ff
#
_cell.length_a   1.000
_cell.length_b   1.000
_cell.length_c   1.000
_cell.angle_alpha   90.00
_cell.angle_beta   90.00
_cell.angle_gamma   90.00
#
_symmetry.space_group_name_H-M   'P 1'
#
loop_
_entity.id
_entity.type
_entity.pdbx_description
1 polymer ?
#
loop_
_entity_poly.entity_id
_entity_poly.type
_entity_poly.pdbx_seq_one_letter_code
_entity_poly.pdbx_strand_id
1 'polypeptide(L)'
;MPLLTVAHDYICPWCWVARRQAEKLHAEFPALELVWKGFELLPEGLASVSTPEDKEAPIKPPTPSRFDLMLLAEGLTLPVRKRKYSFSRKALEGAEFALEAGKAEAWHDAVYFAYWEESKNIAEWATLKACAEKAKLDPAELKRALHEGKYRDRVIEYDDPAHEAGVWNVPTWMFEGNWIAETPYVVLREKIKQFVEANE
;
A
#
# COMPACT_ATOMS: atom_id res chain seq x y z
N MET A 1 -5.04 21.90 6.87
CA MET A 1 -3.81 21.20 6.41
C MET A 1 -4.15 20.47 5.12
N PRO A 2 -3.31 20.55 4.10
CA PRO A 2 -3.55 19.86 2.85
C PRO A 2 -3.57 18.35 3.08
N LEU A 3 -4.62 17.67 2.59
CA LEU A 3 -4.84 16.23 2.73
C LEU A 3 -4.53 15.51 1.42
N LEU A 4 -3.63 14.54 1.48
CA LEU A 4 -3.27 13.66 0.37
C LEU A 4 -3.70 12.22 0.69
N THR A 5 -4.56 11.65 -0.13
CA THR A 5 -4.99 10.26 0.01
C THR A 5 -4.23 9.36 -0.96
N VAL A 6 -3.80 8.20 -0.51
CA VAL A 6 -3.10 7.20 -1.32
C VAL A 6 -3.87 5.89 -1.32
N ALA A 7 -4.44 5.53 -2.46
CA ALA A 7 -4.98 4.19 -2.63
C ALA A 7 -3.84 3.19 -2.82
N HIS A 8 -3.85 2.09 -2.06
CA HIS A 8 -2.74 1.14 -2.06
C HIS A 8 -3.13 -0.29 -1.73
N ASP A 9 -2.25 -1.23 -2.11
CA ASP A 9 -2.27 -2.59 -1.59
C ASP A 9 -0.86 -3.00 -1.16
N TYR A 10 -0.74 -3.71 -0.04
CA TYR A 10 0.54 -4.18 0.50
C TYR A 10 1.28 -5.15 -0.44
N ILE A 11 0.54 -5.92 -1.26
CA ILE A 11 1.13 -6.89 -2.19
C ILE A 11 1.61 -6.26 -3.51
N CYS A 12 1.25 -5.00 -3.76
CA CYS A 12 1.63 -4.27 -4.96
C CYS A 12 3.07 -3.76 -4.90
N PRO A 13 3.96 -4.14 -5.83
CA PRO A 13 5.34 -3.65 -5.84
C PRO A 13 5.46 -2.14 -6.08
N TRP A 14 4.55 -1.57 -6.87
CA TRP A 14 4.49 -0.13 -7.07
C TRP A 14 4.08 0.62 -5.78
N CYS A 15 3.22 0.02 -4.96
CA CYS A 15 2.83 0.57 -3.66
C CYS A 15 3.99 0.51 -2.64
N TRP A 16 4.85 -0.51 -2.74
CA TRP A 16 6.09 -0.53 -1.97
C TRP A 16 7.00 0.65 -2.32
N VAL A 17 7.12 1.00 -3.61
CA VAL A 17 7.83 2.23 -4.04
C VAL A 17 7.12 3.47 -3.51
N ALA A 18 5.79 3.55 -3.64
CA ALA A 18 5.01 4.70 -3.14
C ALA A 18 5.21 4.91 -1.62
N ARG A 19 5.38 3.86 -0.84
CA ARG A 19 5.71 3.97 0.59
C ARG A 19 7.03 4.73 0.81
N ARG A 20 8.06 4.47 -0.01
CA ARG A 20 9.34 5.17 0.05
C ARG A 20 9.23 6.63 -0.42
N GLN A 21 8.35 6.88 -1.40
CA GLN A 21 8.04 8.24 -1.84
C GLN A 21 7.30 9.02 -0.74
N ALA A 22 6.36 8.38 -0.03
CA ALA A 22 5.65 8.97 1.10
C ALA A 22 6.59 9.42 2.23
N GLU A 23 7.61 8.61 2.56
CA GLU A 23 8.64 8.98 3.54
C GLU A 23 9.37 10.27 3.14
N LYS A 24 9.73 10.40 1.84
CA LYS A 24 10.36 11.61 1.30
C LYS A 24 9.41 12.82 1.35
N LEU A 25 8.12 12.62 0.98
CA LEU A 25 7.12 13.68 1.04
C LEU A 25 6.90 14.17 2.47
N HIS A 26 6.80 13.27 3.43
CA HIS A 26 6.63 13.63 4.83
C HIS A 26 7.81 14.42 5.40
N ALA A 27 9.04 14.06 5.00
CA ALA A 27 10.24 14.78 5.40
C ALA A 27 10.32 16.19 4.77
N GLU A 28 9.84 16.36 3.54
CA GLU A 28 9.91 17.64 2.82
C GLU A 28 8.70 18.54 3.10
N PHE A 29 7.53 17.97 3.32
CA PHE A 29 6.26 18.66 3.58
C PHE A 29 5.63 18.18 4.90
N PRO A 30 6.18 18.54 6.07
CA PRO A 30 5.72 18.00 7.36
C PRO A 30 4.29 18.43 7.74
N ALA A 31 3.74 19.47 7.10
CA ALA A 31 2.36 19.91 7.27
C ALA A 31 1.36 19.14 6.39
N LEU A 32 1.85 18.28 5.47
CA LEU A 32 0.99 17.46 4.61
C LEU A 32 0.44 16.29 5.42
N GLU A 33 -0.88 16.21 5.52
CA GLU A 33 -1.56 15.03 6.05
C GLU A 33 -1.66 13.97 4.97
N LEU A 34 -1.17 12.76 5.27
CA LEU A 34 -1.16 11.64 4.32
C LEU A 34 -2.01 10.50 4.87
N VAL A 35 -3.04 10.11 4.12
CA VAL A 35 -3.96 9.03 4.48
C VAL A 35 -3.88 7.91 3.46
N TRP A 36 -3.63 6.69 3.94
CA TRP A 36 -3.60 5.49 3.10
C TRP A 36 -4.98 4.85 3.06
N LYS A 37 -5.49 4.62 1.85
CA LYS A 37 -6.76 3.96 1.62
C LYS A 37 -6.54 2.57 1.03
N GLY A 38 -7.00 1.55 1.74
CA GLY A 38 -6.87 0.16 1.31
C GLY A 38 -7.66 -0.12 0.04
N PHE A 39 -6.99 -0.72 -0.95
CA PHE A 39 -7.56 -1.19 -2.21
C PHE A 39 -7.12 -2.64 -2.42
N GLU A 40 -8.06 -3.58 -2.36
CA GLU A 40 -7.74 -5.00 -2.51
C GLU A 40 -7.57 -5.41 -3.97
N LEU A 41 -6.31 -5.62 -4.40
CA LEU A 41 -5.99 -6.07 -5.76
C LEU A 41 -6.43 -7.50 -6.04
N LEU A 42 -6.49 -8.34 -5.01
CA LEU A 42 -6.78 -9.76 -5.16
C LEU A 42 -7.77 -10.24 -4.11
N PRO A 43 -9.05 -10.14 -4.37
CA PRO A 43 -10.09 -10.72 -3.54
C PRO A 43 -9.97 -12.25 -3.43
N GLU A 44 -10.28 -12.82 -2.27
CA GLU A 44 -10.18 -14.26 -2.01
C GLU A 44 -10.97 -15.10 -3.02
N GLY A 45 -12.09 -14.61 -3.55
CA GLY A 45 -12.90 -15.30 -4.55
C GLY A 45 -12.26 -15.42 -5.94
N LEU A 46 -11.21 -14.63 -6.23
CA LEU A 46 -10.47 -14.68 -7.49
C LEU A 46 -9.21 -15.57 -7.44
N ALA A 47 -8.96 -16.22 -6.32
CA ALA A 47 -7.76 -17.07 -6.10
C ALA A 47 -7.66 -18.32 -6.99
N SER A 48 -8.68 -18.62 -7.79
CA SER A 48 -8.62 -19.72 -8.77
C SER A 48 -7.84 -19.37 -10.04
N VAL A 49 -7.45 -18.11 -10.19
CA VAL A 49 -6.56 -17.69 -11.28
C VAL A 49 -5.13 -18.03 -10.85
N SER A 50 -4.50 -18.94 -11.60
CA SER A 50 -3.14 -19.47 -11.38
C SER A 50 -2.21 -18.51 -10.68
N THR A 51 -1.72 -18.92 -9.50
CA THR A 51 -0.74 -18.14 -8.76
C THR A 51 0.55 -17.99 -9.61
N PRO A 52 1.26 -16.85 -9.51
CA PRO A 52 2.53 -16.67 -10.19
C PRO A 52 3.59 -17.74 -9.86
N GLU A 53 3.37 -18.54 -8.82
CA GLU A 53 4.25 -19.61 -8.38
C GLU A 53 4.33 -20.78 -9.37
N ASP A 54 3.30 -20.96 -10.24
CA ASP A 54 3.21 -22.04 -11.22
C ASP A 54 3.83 -21.67 -12.59
N LYS A 55 4.28 -20.43 -12.73
CA LYS A 55 4.93 -19.98 -13.96
C LYS A 55 6.43 -19.85 -13.72
N GLU A 56 7.25 -20.54 -14.55
CA GLU A 56 8.67 -20.23 -14.65
C GLU A 56 8.84 -18.71 -14.73
N ALA A 57 9.78 -18.19 -13.92
CA ALA A 57 10.07 -16.76 -13.93
C ALA A 57 10.30 -16.34 -15.39
N PRO A 58 9.56 -15.34 -15.90
CA PRO A 58 9.70 -14.93 -17.28
C PRO A 58 11.17 -14.56 -17.52
N ILE A 59 11.73 -15.04 -18.64
CA ILE A 59 13.05 -14.61 -19.09
C ILE A 59 13.01 -13.09 -19.11
N LYS A 60 13.85 -12.46 -18.30
CA LYS A 60 13.88 -11.00 -18.18
C LYS A 60 14.06 -10.39 -19.57
N PRO A 61 13.16 -9.53 -20.04
CA PRO A 61 13.28 -8.95 -21.38
C PRO A 61 14.60 -8.19 -21.48
N PRO A 62 15.22 -8.11 -22.66
CA PRO A 62 16.48 -7.40 -22.88
C PRO A 62 16.36 -5.89 -22.59
N THR A 63 15.14 -5.35 -22.62
CA THR A 63 14.84 -3.96 -22.27
C THR A 63 14.25 -3.87 -20.87
N PRO A 64 14.63 -2.84 -20.05
CA PRO A 64 14.05 -2.62 -18.74
C PRO A 64 12.53 -2.49 -18.83
N SER A 65 11.80 -3.13 -17.92
CA SER A 65 10.36 -2.92 -17.78
C SER A 65 10.09 -1.51 -17.23
N ARG A 66 8.84 -1.04 -17.36
CA ARG A 66 8.41 0.23 -16.75
C ARG A 66 8.68 0.27 -15.23
N PHE A 67 8.54 -0.86 -14.56
CA PHE A 67 8.84 -0.97 -13.14
C PHE A 67 10.36 -0.92 -12.84
N ASP A 68 11.20 -1.56 -13.68
CA ASP A 68 12.66 -1.45 -13.57
C ASP A 68 13.13 0.01 -13.72
N LEU A 69 12.52 0.76 -14.66
CA LEU A 69 12.80 2.19 -14.84
C LEU A 69 12.35 3.02 -13.62
N MET A 70 11.22 2.68 -12.99
CA MET A 70 10.78 3.31 -11.75
C MET A 70 11.79 3.07 -10.62
N LEU A 71 12.21 1.82 -10.40
CA LEU A 71 13.20 1.49 -9.38
C LEU A 71 14.51 2.26 -9.60
N LEU A 72 14.96 2.35 -10.85
CA LEU A 72 16.15 3.13 -11.21
C LEU A 72 15.97 4.62 -10.88
N ALA A 73 14.84 5.22 -11.26
CA ALA A 73 14.54 6.63 -11.00
C ALA A 73 14.48 6.96 -9.50
N GLU A 74 14.01 6.00 -8.68
CA GLU A 74 13.93 6.15 -7.23
C GLU A 74 15.23 5.77 -6.48
N GLY A 75 16.20 5.17 -7.17
CA GLY A 75 17.41 4.63 -6.55
C GLY A 75 17.12 3.42 -5.65
N LEU A 76 16.08 2.65 -5.96
CA LEU A 76 15.61 1.52 -5.16
C LEU A 76 15.95 0.18 -5.80
N THR A 77 16.12 -0.82 -4.95
CA THR A 77 16.23 -2.23 -5.37
C THR A 77 15.14 -3.02 -4.68
N LEU A 78 14.29 -3.66 -5.46
CA LEU A 78 13.25 -4.51 -4.89
C LEU A 78 13.90 -5.71 -4.18
N PRO A 79 13.49 -6.03 -2.95
CA PRO A 79 14.03 -7.18 -2.23
C PRO A 79 13.85 -8.48 -3.02
N VAL A 80 14.97 -9.19 -3.26
CA VAL A 80 14.98 -10.46 -4.02
C VAL A 80 14.67 -11.60 -3.06
N ARG A 81 13.40 -11.89 -2.86
CA ARG A 81 12.97 -13.02 -2.02
C ARG A 81 11.84 -13.78 -2.69
N LYS A 82 11.79 -15.10 -2.44
CA LYS A 82 10.61 -15.90 -2.77
C LYS A 82 9.48 -15.47 -1.84
N ARG A 83 8.58 -14.67 -2.35
CA ARG A 83 7.39 -14.25 -1.62
C ARG A 83 6.28 -15.26 -1.89
N LYS A 84 5.72 -15.79 -0.82
CA LYS A 84 4.46 -16.51 -0.95
C LYS A 84 3.38 -15.50 -1.28
N TYR A 85 2.55 -15.88 -2.22
CA TYR A 85 1.33 -15.14 -2.52
C TYR A 85 0.50 -14.98 -1.24
N SER A 86 -0.10 -13.81 -1.04
CA SER A 86 -0.84 -13.49 0.17
C SER A 86 -2.05 -12.64 -0.16
N PHE A 87 -3.20 -12.96 0.45
CA PHE A 87 -4.34 -12.06 0.46
C PHE A 87 -4.08 -10.91 1.41
N SER A 88 -4.42 -9.70 1.00
CA SER A 88 -4.13 -8.47 1.75
C SER A 88 -5.30 -7.96 2.57
N ARG A 89 -6.53 -8.45 2.35
CA ARG A 89 -7.76 -7.94 2.98
C ARG A 89 -7.61 -7.65 4.47
N LYS A 90 -7.20 -8.63 5.26
CA LYS A 90 -7.06 -8.46 6.72
C LYS A 90 -6.00 -7.44 7.12
N ALA A 91 -4.94 -7.34 6.34
CA ALA A 91 -3.91 -6.32 6.56
C ALA A 91 -4.43 -4.91 6.25
N LEU A 92 -5.23 -4.76 5.18
CA LEU A 92 -5.89 -3.50 4.81
C LEU A 92 -6.96 -3.08 5.83
N GLU A 93 -7.79 -4.02 6.32
CA GLU A 93 -8.72 -3.76 7.43
C GLU A 93 -7.96 -3.37 8.72
N GLY A 94 -6.81 -4.00 8.96
CA GLY A 94 -5.92 -3.64 10.08
C GLY A 94 -5.34 -2.23 9.98
N ALA A 95 -5.18 -1.69 8.77
CA ALA A 95 -4.76 -0.30 8.58
C ALA A 95 -5.85 0.69 9.03
N GLU A 96 -7.12 0.38 8.78
CA GLU A 96 -8.24 1.20 9.25
C GLU A 96 -8.36 1.18 10.79
N PHE A 97 -8.11 0.01 11.41
CA PHE A 97 -8.02 -0.10 12.87
C PHE A 97 -6.85 0.74 13.42
N ALA A 98 -5.69 0.67 12.78
CA ALA A 98 -4.52 1.42 13.17
C ALA A 98 -4.71 2.94 13.00
N LEU A 99 -5.45 3.35 11.97
CA LEU A 99 -5.81 4.75 11.72
C LEU A 99 -6.67 5.30 12.88
N GLU A 100 -7.71 4.58 13.30
CA GLU A 100 -8.54 4.98 14.44
C GLU A 100 -7.71 5.07 15.74
N ALA A 101 -6.68 4.24 15.89
CA ALA A 101 -5.78 4.25 17.04
C ALA A 101 -4.63 5.29 16.94
N GLY A 102 -4.53 6.07 15.85
CA GLY A 102 -3.44 7.01 15.61
C GLY A 102 -2.08 6.33 15.39
N LYS A 103 -2.08 5.10 14.83
CA LYS A 103 -0.90 4.25 14.63
C LYS A 103 -0.74 3.78 13.18
N ALA A 104 -1.42 4.42 12.24
CA ALA A 104 -1.44 4.02 10.83
C ALA A 104 -0.04 3.87 10.23
N GLU A 105 0.84 4.86 10.41
CA GLU A 105 2.21 4.83 9.87
C GLU A 105 3.01 3.62 10.37
N ALA A 106 3.00 3.39 11.69
CA ALA A 106 3.71 2.26 12.28
C ALA A 106 3.15 0.90 11.82
N TRP A 107 1.84 0.82 11.57
CA TRP A 107 1.21 -0.37 11.00
C TRP A 107 1.66 -0.60 9.56
N HIS A 108 1.62 0.45 8.72
CA HIS A 108 2.06 0.37 7.33
C HIS A 108 3.51 -0.10 7.24
N ASP A 109 4.41 0.48 8.03
CA ASP A 109 5.81 0.08 8.09
C ASP A 109 5.97 -1.39 8.46
N ALA A 110 5.26 -1.84 9.51
CA ALA A 110 5.35 -3.22 9.98
C ALA A 110 4.86 -4.22 8.92
N VAL A 111 3.74 -3.93 8.23
CA VAL A 111 3.15 -4.84 7.22
C VAL A 111 3.97 -4.85 5.94
N TYR A 112 4.38 -3.70 5.41
CA TYR A 112 5.25 -3.64 4.24
C TYR A 112 6.57 -4.36 4.49
N PHE A 113 7.20 -4.16 5.66
CA PHE A 113 8.43 -4.85 6.03
C PHE A 113 8.22 -6.37 6.13
N ALA A 114 7.17 -6.83 6.79
CA ALA A 114 6.87 -8.25 6.92
C ALA A 114 6.67 -8.91 5.56
N TYR A 115 5.96 -8.25 4.64
CA TYR A 115 5.68 -8.81 3.32
C TYR A 115 6.90 -8.75 2.40
N TRP A 116 7.54 -7.58 2.25
CA TRP A 116 8.57 -7.35 1.25
C TRP A 116 9.95 -7.78 1.71
N GLU A 117 10.33 -7.54 2.97
CA GLU A 117 11.66 -7.84 3.49
C GLU A 117 11.75 -9.23 4.13
N GLU A 118 10.71 -9.61 4.92
CA GLU A 118 10.71 -10.91 5.61
C GLU A 118 10.02 -12.03 4.81
N SER A 119 9.38 -11.73 3.67
CA SER A 119 8.62 -12.69 2.84
C SER A 119 7.51 -13.42 3.62
N LYS A 120 6.90 -12.77 4.61
CA LYS A 120 5.84 -13.36 5.42
C LYS A 120 4.48 -13.26 4.74
N ASN A 121 3.61 -14.20 5.06
CA ASN A 121 2.23 -14.21 4.61
C ASN A 121 1.39 -13.27 5.48
N ILE A 122 0.98 -12.13 4.95
CA ILE A 122 0.17 -11.12 5.66
C ILE A 122 -1.33 -11.49 5.77
N ALA A 123 -1.77 -12.62 5.21
CA ALA A 123 -3.08 -13.18 5.49
C ALA A 123 -3.11 -13.95 6.82
N GLU A 124 -1.95 -14.37 7.33
CA GLU A 124 -1.84 -15.17 8.53
C GLU A 124 -1.92 -14.30 9.80
N TRP A 125 -2.76 -14.76 10.75
CA TRP A 125 -2.91 -14.06 12.03
C TRP A 125 -1.58 -13.88 12.78
N ALA A 126 -0.68 -14.87 12.74
CA ALA A 126 0.61 -14.79 13.41
C ALA A 126 1.44 -13.60 12.91
N THR A 127 1.43 -13.34 11.59
CA THR A 127 2.10 -12.19 10.97
C THR A 127 1.45 -10.88 11.39
N LEU A 128 0.11 -10.79 11.28
CA LEU A 128 -0.63 -9.57 11.64
C LEU A 128 -0.50 -9.23 13.13
N LYS A 129 -0.49 -10.26 14.00
CA LYS A 129 -0.24 -10.09 15.43
C LYS A 129 1.13 -9.45 15.68
N ALA A 130 2.19 -9.97 15.05
CA ALA A 130 3.52 -9.41 15.18
C ALA A 130 3.61 -7.96 14.64
N CYS A 131 2.90 -7.65 13.55
CA CYS A 131 2.79 -6.28 13.04
C CYS A 131 2.08 -5.36 14.04
N ALA A 132 0.99 -5.83 14.68
CA ALA A 132 0.27 -5.06 15.69
C ALA A 132 1.16 -4.76 16.91
N GLU A 133 1.92 -5.74 17.39
CA GLU A 133 2.87 -5.55 18.48
C GLU A 133 3.96 -4.53 18.12
N LYS A 134 4.53 -4.60 16.91
CA LYS A 134 5.50 -3.61 16.40
C LYS A 134 4.89 -2.20 16.32
N ALA A 135 3.64 -2.10 15.89
CA ALA A 135 2.90 -0.83 15.79
C ALA A 135 2.34 -0.32 17.13
N LYS A 136 2.56 -1.05 18.24
CA LYS A 136 2.02 -0.73 19.57
C LYS A 136 0.49 -0.67 19.59
N LEU A 137 -0.15 -1.54 18.82
CA LEU A 137 -1.58 -1.80 18.84
C LEU A 137 -1.89 -2.99 19.77
N ASP A 138 -3.12 -3.05 20.29
CA ASP A 138 -3.59 -4.24 21.01
C ASP A 138 -3.96 -5.36 20.04
N PRO A 139 -3.23 -6.50 20.02
CA PRO A 139 -3.52 -7.57 19.09
C PRO A 139 -4.87 -8.26 19.37
N ALA A 140 -5.35 -8.26 20.60
CA ALA A 140 -6.62 -8.89 20.93
C ALA A 140 -7.80 -8.06 20.40
N GLU A 141 -7.72 -6.74 20.53
CA GLU A 141 -8.71 -5.82 19.95
C GLU A 141 -8.70 -5.84 18.43
N LEU A 142 -7.51 -5.84 17.80
CA LEU A 142 -7.38 -5.99 16.35
C LEU A 142 -8.03 -7.31 15.89
N LYS A 143 -7.73 -8.44 16.55
CA LYS A 143 -8.29 -9.74 16.20
C LYS A 143 -9.81 -9.75 16.26
N ARG A 144 -10.38 -9.15 17.31
CA ARG A 144 -11.83 -9.01 17.48
C ARG A 144 -12.42 -8.18 16.33
N ALA A 145 -11.86 -7.00 16.05
CA ALA A 145 -12.34 -6.12 14.99
C ALA A 145 -12.31 -6.78 13.60
N LEU A 146 -11.24 -7.52 13.29
CA LEU A 146 -11.12 -8.28 12.04
C LEU A 146 -12.13 -9.44 11.96
N HIS A 147 -12.38 -10.12 13.08
CA HIS A 147 -13.36 -11.21 13.14
C HIS A 147 -14.80 -10.71 12.95
N GLU A 148 -15.11 -9.54 13.52
CA GLU A 148 -16.41 -8.87 13.40
C GLU A 148 -16.60 -8.20 12.03
N GLY A 149 -15.53 -8.09 11.22
CA GLY A 149 -15.56 -7.39 9.92
C GLY A 149 -15.80 -5.89 10.04
N LYS A 150 -15.43 -5.28 11.18
CA LYS A 150 -15.71 -3.88 11.50
C LYS A 150 -15.25 -2.89 10.40
N TYR A 151 -14.19 -3.23 9.68
CA TYR A 151 -13.57 -2.35 8.69
C TYR A 151 -13.71 -2.85 7.25
N ARG A 152 -14.49 -3.91 7.03
CA ARG A 152 -14.64 -4.54 5.71
C ARG A 152 -15.06 -3.54 4.64
N ASP A 153 -16.07 -2.74 4.92
CA ASP A 153 -16.66 -1.79 3.98
C ASP A 153 -15.79 -0.53 3.74
N ARG A 154 -14.67 -0.40 4.48
CA ARG A 154 -13.72 0.69 4.29
C ARG A 154 -12.62 0.37 3.30
N VAL A 155 -12.42 -0.91 2.98
CA VAL A 155 -11.46 -1.36 1.97
C VAL A 155 -12.14 -1.38 0.61
N ILE A 156 -11.53 -0.71 -0.37
CA ILE A 156 -12.05 -0.66 -1.74
C ILE A 156 -11.78 -2.00 -2.43
N GLU A 157 -12.78 -2.58 -3.06
CA GLU A 157 -12.65 -3.78 -3.88
C GLU A 157 -12.41 -3.40 -5.35
N TYR A 158 -11.86 -4.35 -6.13
CA TYR A 158 -11.48 -4.13 -7.54
C TYR A 158 -12.68 -4.16 -8.50
N ASP A 159 -13.82 -3.72 -8.10
CA ASP A 159 -15.04 -3.66 -8.90
C ASP A 159 -15.61 -2.23 -8.98
N ASP A 160 -16.90 -2.09 -9.17
CA ASP A 160 -17.58 -0.80 -9.30
C ASP A 160 -17.22 0.24 -8.23
N PRO A 161 -17.05 -0.10 -6.91
CA PRO A 161 -16.65 0.88 -5.90
C PRO A 161 -15.29 1.52 -6.14
N ALA A 162 -14.33 0.81 -6.75
CA ALA A 162 -13.03 1.38 -7.11
C ALA A 162 -13.16 2.44 -8.20
N HIS A 163 -13.99 2.18 -9.19
CA HIS A 163 -14.26 3.10 -10.28
C HIS A 163 -15.01 4.35 -9.79
N GLU A 164 -15.98 4.19 -8.91
CA GLU A 164 -16.69 5.30 -8.28
C GLU A 164 -15.75 6.17 -7.43
N ALA A 165 -14.78 5.56 -6.75
CA ALA A 165 -13.74 6.25 -6.01
C ALA A 165 -12.66 6.90 -6.91
N GLY A 166 -12.71 6.70 -8.24
CA GLY A 166 -11.72 7.21 -9.19
C GLY A 166 -10.39 6.46 -9.16
N VAL A 167 -10.35 5.25 -8.61
CA VAL A 167 -9.14 4.41 -8.54
C VAL A 167 -9.16 3.38 -9.65
N TRP A 168 -8.20 3.45 -10.57
CA TRP A 168 -8.06 2.55 -11.71
C TRP A 168 -6.88 1.58 -11.56
N ASN A 169 -5.92 1.94 -10.72
CA ASN A 169 -4.76 1.12 -10.37
C ASN A 169 -4.17 1.64 -9.05
N VAL A 170 -3.23 0.92 -8.47
CA VAL A 170 -2.52 1.33 -7.27
C VAL A 170 -0.99 1.28 -7.48
N PRO A 171 -0.24 2.24 -6.91
CA PRO A 171 -0.69 3.34 -6.04
C PRO A 171 -1.38 4.44 -6.85
N THR A 172 -2.43 5.04 -6.28
CA THR A 172 -3.02 6.27 -6.80
C THR A 172 -3.01 7.34 -5.71
N TRP A 173 -2.35 8.46 -6.02
CA TRP A 173 -2.29 9.65 -5.17
C TRP A 173 -3.43 10.58 -5.54
N MET A 174 -4.25 10.96 -4.57
CA MET A 174 -5.49 11.71 -4.78
C MET A 174 -5.49 12.98 -3.93
N PHE A 175 -5.68 14.14 -4.57
CA PHE A 175 -5.80 15.45 -3.92
C PHE A 175 -6.55 16.42 -4.83
N GLU A 176 -7.52 17.13 -4.29
CA GLU A 176 -8.29 18.19 -5.00
C GLU A 176 -8.75 17.83 -6.43
N GLY A 177 -9.32 16.63 -6.61
CA GLY A 177 -9.78 16.17 -7.91
C GLY A 177 -8.65 15.76 -8.88
N ASN A 178 -7.40 15.69 -8.42
CA ASN A 178 -6.27 15.15 -9.19
C ASN A 178 -6.00 13.71 -8.79
N TRP A 179 -5.64 12.88 -9.78
CA TRP A 179 -5.25 11.49 -9.61
C TRP A 179 -3.91 11.26 -10.30
N ILE A 180 -2.92 10.80 -9.56
CA ILE A 180 -1.58 10.52 -10.06
C ILE A 180 -1.23 9.08 -9.70
N ALA A 181 -0.90 8.26 -10.68
CA ALA A 181 -0.53 6.87 -10.49
C ALA A 181 0.87 6.58 -11.02
N GLU A 182 1.57 5.64 -10.40
CA GLU A 182 2.83 5.05 -10.89
C GLU A 182 3.84 6.10 -11.40
N THR A 183 4.06 7.16 -10.65
CA THR A 183 4.83 8.34 -11.08
C THR A 183 6.14 8.44 -10.30
N PRO A 184 7.30 8.76 -10.92
CA PRO A 184 8.55 9.01 -10.23
C PRO A 184 8.44 10.18 -9.24
N TYR A 185 9.20 10.09 -8.13
CA TYR A 185 9.15 11.07 -7.05
C TYR A 185 9.34 12.52 -7.53
N VAL A 186 10.28 12.75 -8.43
CA VAL A 186 10.55 14.10 -8.94
C VAL A 186 9.31 14.77 -9.54
N VAL A 187 8.48 14.00 -10.24
CA VAL A 187 7.23 14.50 -10.86
C VAL A 187 6.11 14.60 -9.80
N LEU A 188 5.99 13.59 -8.94
CA LEU A 188 5.03 13.58 -7.85
C LEU A 188 5.28 14.78 -6.91
N ARG A 189 6.53 14.97 -6.48
CA ARG A 189 6.96 16.06 -5.62
C ARG A 189 6.54 17.43 -6.14
N GLU A 190 6.79 17.70 -7.42
CA GLU A 190 6.47 19.00 -8.02
C GLU A 190 4.95 19.29 -7.97
N LYS A 191 4.14 18.30 -8.24
CA LYS A 191 2.68 18.42 -8.14
C LYS A 191 2.18 18.59 -6.71
N ILE A 192 2.77 17.86 -5.77
CA ILE A 192 2.43 17.98 -4.34
C ILE A 192 2.88 19.34 -3.79
N LYS A 193 4.06 19.85 -4.22
CA LYS A 193 4.53 21.18 -3.84
C LYS A 193 3.51 22.25 -4.25
N GLN A 194 3.07 22.23 -5.51
CA GLN A 194 2.06 23.17 -6.02
C GLN A 194 0.75 23.08 -5.22
N PHE A 195 0.33 21.86 -4.86
CA PHE A 195 -0.86 21.64 -4.05
C PHE A 195 -0.70 22.20 -2.63
N VAL A 196 0.43 21.99 -1.97
CA VAL A 196 0.71 22.51 -0.62
C VAL A 196 0.75 24.03 -0.64
N GLU A 197 1.50 24.64 -1.59
CA GLU A 197 1.60 26.11 -1.73
C GLU A 197 0.24 26.80 -2.02
N ALA A 198 -0.67 26.09 -2.69
CA ALA A 198 -2.03 26.62 -2.95
C ALA A 198 -2.97 26.55 -1.72
N ASN A 199 -2.58 25.78 -0.67
CA ASN A 199 -3.38 25.53 0.52
C ASN A 199 -2.75 26.09 1.82
N GLU A 200 -1.66 26.85 1.70
CA GLU A 200 -1.06 27.66 2.77
C GLU A 200 -1.78 29.04 2.87
#